data_577ec17a6e7c1ded0b5eeb3ff394af90
#
_entry.id   577ec17a6e7c1ded0b5eeb3ff394af90
#
_cell.length_a   1.000
_cell.length_b   1.000
_cell.length_c   1.000
_cell.angle_alpha   90.00
_cell.angle_beta   90.00
_cell.angle_gamma   90.00
#
_symmetry.space_group_name_H-M   'P 1'
#
loop_
_entity.id
_entity.type
_entity.pdbx_description
1 polymer ?
#
loop_
_entity_poly.entity_id
_entity_poly.type
_entity_poly.pdbx_seq_one_letter_code
_entity_poly.pdbx_strand_id
1 'polypeptide(L)'
;VGICFCVGCWLEGGELMGRDVLKSIEYFGKRDKIFKVHFRNIDTPLPHFVETFVDDGYMNMYQVMKVLVEVGFNGVVIPDHIPEMFNGHGGPYTYGHMNALLKCAQEETS
;
A
#
# COMPACT_ATOMS: atom_id res chain seq x y z
N VAL A 1 7.61 11.66 -16.47
CA VAL A 1 6.58 10.60 -16.44
C VAL A 1 6.81 9.69 -15.26
N GLY A 2 5.77 9.39 -14.53
CA GLY A 2 5.83 8.49 -13.40
C GLY A 2 4.60 7.59 -13.37
N ILE A 3 4.47 6.81 -12.30
CA ILE A 3 3.41 5.82 -12.19
C ILE A 3 2.53 6.09 -10.97
N CYS A 4 1.29 5.65 -11.08
CA CYS A 4 0.42 5.45 -9.93
C CYS A 4 0.66 4.02 -9.46
N PHE A 5 1.33 3.86 -8.33
CA PHE A 5 1.67 2.54 -7.83
C PHE A 5 0.51 2.00 -7.00
N CYS A 6 -0.18 1.00 -7.52
CA CYS A 6 -1.26 0.35 -6.80
C CYS A 6 -0.71 -0.88 -6.08
N VAL A 7 -0.54 -0.77 -4.76
CA VAL A 7 -0.03 -1.87 -3.96
C VAL A 7 -0.89 -3.11 -4.14
N GLY A 8 -2.21 -2.96 -4.10
CA GLY A 8 -3.11 -4.09 -4.29
C GLY A 8 -2.92 -4.80 -5.62
N CYS A 9 -2.69 -4.06 -6.70
CA CYS A 9 -2.46 -4.68 -8.01
C CYS A 9 -1.18 -5.51 -8.02
N TRP A 10 -0.11 -5.04 -7.40
CA TRP A 10 1.11 -5.84 -7.27
C TRP A 10 0.89 -7.07 -6.42
N LEU A 11 0.10 -6.94 -5.33
CA LEU A 11 -0.24 -8.09 -4.48
C LEU A 11 -1.09 -9.10 -5.23
N GLU A 12 -2.01 -8.66 -6.10
CA GLU A 12 -2.81 -9.55 -6.94
C GLU A 12 -1.94 -10.44 -7.82
N GLY A 13 -0.91 -9.86 -8.41
CA GLY A 13 0.00 -10.60 -9.26
C GLY A 13 0.90 -11.56 -8.50
N GLY A 14 1.20 -11.27 -7.25
CA GLY A 14 2.04 -12.13 -6.42
C GLY A 14 3.38 -12.44 -7.09
N GLU A 15 3.73 -13.71 -7.14
CA GLU A 15 4.99 -14.15 -7.74
C GLU A 15 5.07 -13.88 -9.24
N LEU A 16 3.93 -13.75 -9.91
CA LEU A 16 3.91 -13.47 -11.35
C LEU A 16 4.47 -12.09 -11.69
N MET A 17 4.56 -11.20 -10.73
CA MET A 17 5.14 -9.87 -10.92
C MET A 17 6.66 -9.88 -11.01
N GLY A 18 7.30 -11.01 -10.74
CA GLY A 18 8.75 -11.15 -10.85
C GLY A 18 9.55 -10.65 -9.68
N ARG A 19 8.98 -9.82 -8.83
CA ARG A 19 9.61 -9.34 -7.59
C ARG A 19 8.51 -8.97 -6.61
N ASP A 20 8.85 -8.94 -5.33
CA ASP A 20 7.86 -8.58 -4.32
C ASP A 20 7.54 -7.08 -4.36
N VAL A 21 6.44 -6.72 -3.69
CA VAL A 21 5.94 -5.35 -3.71
C VAL A 21 6.93 -4.37 -3.09
N LEU A 22 7.63 -4.77 -2.03
CA LEU A 22 8.59 -3.90 -1.35
C LEU A 22 9.77 -3.55 -2.26
N LYS A 23 10.31 -4.55 -2.95
CA LYS A 23 11.41 -4.33 -3.90
C LYS A 23 10.96 -3.50 -5.09
N SER A 24 9.73 -3.65 -5.52
CA SER A 24 9.18 -2.84 -6.62
C SER A 24 9.05 -1.37 -6.20
N ILE A 25 8.60 -1.11 -4.98
CA ILE A 25 8.54 0.26 -4.45
C ILE A 25 9.94 0.86 -4.37
N GLU A 26 10.92 0.09 -3.90
CA GLU A 26 12.30 0.56 -3.87
C GLU A 26 12.82 0.90 -5.27
N TYR A 27 12.55 0.03 -6.22
CA TYR A 27 13.02 0.23 -7.59
C TYR A 27 12.51 1.54 -8.19
N PHE A 28 11.20 1.75 -8.14
CA PHE A 28 10.61 2.97 -8.71
C PHE A 28 10.78 4.18 -7.80
N GLY A 29 10.75 3.98 -6.48
CA GLY A 29 10.87 5.05 -5.52
C GLY A 29 12.24 5.73 -5.53
N LYS A 30 13.29 4.93 -5.63
CA LYS A 30 14.66 5.47 -5.71
C LYS A 30 14.92 6.26 -6.99
N ARG A 31 14.07 6.08 -8.00
CA ARG A 31 14.17 6.78 -9.27
C ARG A 31 13.19 7.95 -9.39
N ASP A 32 12.50 8.27 -8.29
CA ASP A 32 11.48 9.33 -8.23
C ASP A 32 10.38 9.14 -9.28
N LYS A 33 9.98 7.88 -9.52
CA LYS A 33 8.97 7.56 -10.53
C LYS A 33 7.61 7.18 -9.95
N ILE A 34 7.47 7.16 -8.63
CA ILE A 34 6.16 6.94 -8.01
C ILE A 34 5.56 8.31 -7.72
N PHE A 35 4.45 8.63 -8.39
CA PHE A 35 3.80 9.93 -8.22
C PHE A 35 2.57 9.86 -7.33
N LYS A 36 1.96 8.69 -7.23
CA LYS A 36 0.79 8.45 -6.40
C LYS A 36 0.75 6.99 -6.00
N VAL A 37 0.22 6.69 -4.82
CA VAL A 37 0.13 5.32 -4.31
C VAL A 37 -1.32 5.00 -3.97
N HIS A 38 -1.80 3.86 -4.45
CA HIS A 38 -3.03 3.25 -3.99
C HIS A 38 -2.68 2.22 -2.91
N PHE A 39 -3.09 2.49 -1.70
CA PHE A 39 -2.70 1.72 -0.52
C PHE A 39 -3.79 0.70 -0.19
N ARG A 40 -3.80 -0.40 -0.94
CA ARG A 40 -4.84 -1.43 -0.89
C ARG A 40 -4.24 -2.79 -0.55
N ASN A 41 -4.96 -3.57 0.25
CA ASN A 41 -4.56 -4.93 0.59
C ASN A 41 -5.60 -5.93 0.09
N ILE A 42 -5.18 -7.17 -0.04
CA ILE A 42 -6.04 -8.29 -0.47
C ILE A 42 -5.71 -9.53 0.35
N ASP A 43 -6.59 -10.53 0.30
CA ASP A 43 -6.42 -11.75 1.10
C ASP A 43 -5.44 -12.75 0.50
N THR A 44 -5.40 -12.86 -0.83
CA THR A 44 -4.55 -13.81 -1.53
C THR A 44 -4.33 -13.35 -2.96
N PRO A 45 -3.23 -13.77 -3.63
CA PRO A 45 -3.02 -13.42 -5.04
C PRO A 45 -4.03 -14.10 -5.98
N LEU A 46 -4.02 -13.65 -7.24
CA LEU A 46 -4.79 -14.29 -8.30
C LEU A 46 -4.56 -15.82 -8.29
N PRO A 47 -5.54 -16.65 -8.72
CA PRO A 47 -6.70 -16.26 -9.53
C PRO A 47 -7.95 -15.84 -8.74
N HIS A 48 -7.98 -16.03 -7.45
CA HIS A 48 -9.15 -15.70 -6.63
C HIS A 48 -8.74 -14.83 -5.45
N PHE A 49 -8.98 -13.54 -5.55
CA PHE A 49 -8.66 -12.63 -4.45
C PHE A 49 -9.90 -11.86 -4.01
N VAL A 50 -9.86 -11.42 -2.75
CA VAL A 50 -10.88 -10.54 -2.18
C VAL A 50 -10.16 -9.32 -1.61
N GLU A 51 -10.67 -8.14 -1.89
CA GLU A 51 -10.15 -6.90 -1.32
C GLU A 51 -10.50 -6.85 0.17
N THR A 52 -9.50 -6.50 0.98
CA THR A 52 -9.65 -6.49 2.44
C THR A 52 -9.47 -5.09 2.99
N PHE A 53 -9.72 -4.92 4.29
CA PHE A 53 -9.22 -3.74 4.97
C PHE A 53 -7.70 -3.75 4.95
N VAL A 54 -7.11 -2.57 5.11
CA VAL A 54 -5.66 -2.40 5.01
C VAL A 54 -4.91 -3.32 5.97
N ASP A 55 -5.46 -3.55 7.15
CA ASP A 55 -4.84 -4.37 8.20
C ASP A 55 -5.25 -5.85 8.17
N ASP A 56 -6.03 -6.29 7.19
CA ASP A 56 -6.63 -7.62 7.21
C ASP A 56 -6.30 -8.46 5.96
N GLY A 57 -5.32 -8.04 5.17
CA GLY A 57 -4.88 -8.79 4.00
C GLY A 57 -3.64 -9.62 4.29
N TYR A 58 -3.08 -10.23 3.24
CA TYR A 58 -1.90 -11.08 3.43
C TYR A 58 -0.60 -10.29 3.53
N MET A 59 -0.60 -9.01 3.16
CA MET A 59 0.59 -8.18 3.22
C MET A 59 0.63 -7.37 4.50
N ASN A 60 1.80 -7.30 5.10
CA ASN A 60 2.03 -6.38 6.22
C ASN A 60 2.20 -4.96 5.67
N MET A 61 1.13 -4.20 5.73
CA MET A 61 1.09 -2.85 5.14
C MET A 61 1.97 -1.84 5.89
N TYR A 62 2.38 -2.14 7.11
CA TYR A 62 3.38 -1.31 7.79
C TYR A 62 4.72 -1.33 7.03
N GLN A 63 5.11 -2.51 6.54
CA GLN A 63 6.35 -2.62 5.75
C GLN A 63 6.25 -1.82 4.46
N VAL A 64 5.08 -1.80 3.83
CA VAL A 64 4.84 -0.98 2.64
C VAL A 64 5.02 0.50 2.96
N MET A 65 4.41 0.97 4.03
CA MET A 65 4.52 2.36 4.44
C MET A 65 5.97 2.72 4.78
N LYS A 66 6.67 1.82 5.45
CA LYS A 66 8.06 2.04 5.83
C LYS A 66 8.96 2.22 4.61
N VAL A 67 8.80 1.38 3.59
CA VAL A 67 9.58 1.50 2.37
C VAL A 67 9.27 2.81 1.65
N LEU A 68 8.02 3.23 1.60
CA LEU A 68 7.64 4.52 1.01
C LEU A 68 8.35 5.67 1.72
N VAL A 69 8.42 5.63 3.05
CA VAL A 69 9.14 6.67 3.81
C VAL A 69 10.65 6.60 3.51
N GLU A 70 11.21 5.39 3.48
CA GLU A 70 12.65 5.20 3.25
C GLU A 70 13.10 5.70 1.88
N VAL A 71 12.27 5.55 0.83
CA VAL A 71 12.63 6.06 -0.50
C VAL A 71 12.32 7.54 -0.66
N GLY A 72 11.78 8.19 0.37
CA GLY A 72 11.50 9.62 0.35
C GLY A 72 10.28 9.99 -0.46
N PHE A 73 9.30 9.08 -0.59
CA PHE A 73 8.07 9.38 -1.31
C PHE A 73 7.33 10.53 -0.62
N ASN A 74 6.96 11.54 -1.38
CA ASN A 74 6.31 12.74 -0.86
C ASN A 74 4.99 13.07 -1.57
N GLY A 75 4.45 12.13 -2.32
CA GLY A 75 3.19 12.31 -3.02
C GLY A 75 1.99 11.91 -2.18
N VAL A 76 0.88 11.62 -2.85
CA VAL A 76 -0.38 11.27 -2.21
C VAL A 76 -0.51 9.76 -2.08
N VAL A 77 -0.88 9.30 -0.88
CA VAL A 77 -1.22 7.91 -0.61
C VAL A 77 -2.71 7.85 -0.31
N ILE A 78 -3.44 7.11 -1.12
CA ILE A 78 -4.89 6.98 -0.95
C ILE A 78 -5.27 5.51 -0.87
N PRO A 79 -6.32 5.16 -0.12
CA PRO A 79 -6.91 3.83 -0.24
C PRO A 79 -7.61 3.76 -1.60
N ASP A 80 -7.57 2.60 -2.22
CA ASP A 80 -8.21 2.39 -3.52
C ASP A 80 -9.62 1.87 -3.30
N HIS A 81 -9.73 0.57 -3.07
CA HIS A 81 -11.00 -0.06 -2.73
C HIS A 81 -11.03 -0.40 -1.24
N ILE A 82 -12.07 0.01 -0.57
CA ILE A 82 -12.26 -0.24 0.86
C ILE A 82 -13.54 -1.07 1.02
N PRO A 83 -13.50 -2.18 1.77
CA PRO A 83 -14.74 -2.90 2.05
C PRO A 83 -15.77 -2.00 2.69
N GLU A 84 -17.02 -2.19 2.32
CA GLU A 84 -18.10 -1.39 2.88
C GLU A 84 -18.33 -1.72 4.34
N MET A 85 -18.56 -0.69 5.13
CA MET A 85 -18.96 -0.82 6.53
C MET A 85 -20.27 -0.10 6.75
N PHE A 86 -20.99 -0.55 7.75
CA PHE A 86 -22.24 0.09 8.13
C PHE A 86 -22.02 1.59 8.35
N ASN A 87 -22.91 2.41 7.77
CA ASN A 87 -22.85 3.88 7.84
C ASN A 87 -21.57 4.50 7.28
N GLY A 88 -20.89 3.82 6.35
CA GLY A 88 -19.73 4.40 5.67
C GLY A 88 -18.50 4.57 6.53
N HIS A 89 -18.36 3.79 7.59
CA HIS A 89 -17.24 3.93 8.52
C HIS A 89 -15.92 3.35 7.99
N GLY A 90 -15.94 2.69 6.83
CA GLY A 90 -14.73 2.10 6.25
C GLY A 90 -13.65 3.13 5.92
N GLY A 91 -14.06 4.31 5.42
CA GLY A 91 -13.13 5.39 5.10
C GLY A 91 -12.38 5.90 6.33
N PRO A 92 -13.07 6.40 7.35
CA PRO A 92 -12.41 6.86 8.58
C PRO A 92 -11.52 5.80 9.23
N TYR A 93 -11.96 4.56 9.27
CA TYR A 93 -11.16 3.46 9.79
C TYR A 93 -9.83 3.33 9.02
N THR A 94 -9.91 3.30 7.69
CA THR A 94 -8.74 3.11 6.84
C THR A 94 -7.77 4.28 6.94
N TYR A 95 -8.29 5.51 6.89
CA TYR A 95 -7.43 6.70 7.00
C TYR A 95 -6.75 6.80 8.36
N GLY A 96 -7.45 6.47 9.44
CA GLY A 96 -6.85 6.46 10.77
C GLY A 96 -5.73 5.44 10.87
N HIS A 97 -5.93 4.24 10.33
CA HIS A 97 -4.93 3.20 10.33
C HIS A 97 -3.70 3.61 9.50
N MET A 98 -3.93 4.12 8.28
CA MET A 98 -2.85 4.58 7.42
C MET A 98 -2.03 5.68 8.09
N ASN A 99 -2.68 6.61 8.77
CA ASN A 99 -2.00 7.70 9.45
C ASN A 99 -1.12 7.18 10.60
N ALA A 100 -1.61 6.20 11.35
CA ALA A 100 -0.83 5.55 12.40
C ALA A 100 0.40 4.84 11.85
N LEU A 101 0.23 4.11 10.74
CA LEU A 101 1.35 3.44 10.07
C LEU A 101 2.40 4.45 9.62
N LEU A 102 1.96 5.57 9.06
CA LEU A 102 2.88 6.61 8.59
C LEU A 102 3.69 7.18 9.76
N LYS A 103 3.04 7.49 10.86
CA LYS A 103 3.74 8.02 12.04
C LYS A 103 4.78 7.04 12.57
N CYS A 104 4.42 5.76 12.67
CA CYS A 104 5.35 4.74 13.12
C CYS A 104 6.55 4.60 12.17
N ALA A 105 6.29 4.59 10.86
CA ALA A 105 7.37 4.48 9.87
C ALA A 105 8.31 5.68 9.93
N GLN A 106 7.78 6.88 10.09
CA GLN A 106 8.58 8.10 10.20
C GLN A 106 9.46 8.08 11.44
N GLU A 107 8.94 7.60 12.58
CA GLU A 107 9.73 7.49 13.81
C GLU A 107 10.89 6.51 13.67
N GLU A 108 10.66 5.38 13.00
CA GLU A 108 11.71 4.37 12.83
C GLU A 108 12.82 4.80 11.87
N THR A 109 12.51 5.67 10.91
CA THR A 109 13.47 6.09 9.89
C THR A 109 14.14 7.42 10.17
N SER A 110 13.73 8.09 11.23
CA SER A 110 14.29 9.40 11.61
C SER A 110 15.59 9.27 12.41
#